data_1e13b7ba4c1b45facf9a110328802d84
#
_entry.id   1e13b7ba4c1b45facf9a110328802d84
#
_cell.length_a   1.000
_cell.length_b   1.000
_cell.length_c   1.000
_cell.angle_alpha   90.00
_cell.angle_beta   90.00
_cell.angle_gamma   90.00
#
_symmetry.space_group_name_H-M   'P 1'
#
loop_
_entity.id
_entity.type
_entity.pdbx_description
1 polymer ?
#
loop_
_entity_poly.entity_id
_entity_poly.type
_entity_poly.pdbx_seq_one_letter_code
_entity_poly.pdbx_strand_id
1 'polypeptide(L)'
;EGFPGSTDPCAAEGAPSAAVQAICVATGVPTAVVGSPAINLAAGQVRQLSGGNPLLTEEDAETLTVGIVIEPEMIEGLTISVDYFDIEIEDAISSFGGGANNVLTTCYDAANAQGGAGSPFCNAVTRRADGTIDFVSVTQQNVASITLNGVDVLASYDTELFGGDMRINYVGTFTNESDFTPFEGGDVITCAGEFGNDCGEPLPEYKHRVTANWSRDNITAQLLWRYIGETSDDDEGSVYFVETLDGENYFDAAVSYAFNDNFAVNVGVDNLLD
;
A
#
# COMPACT_ATOMS: atom_id res chain seq x y z
N GLU A 1 -7.90 15.71 -13.78
CA GLU A 1 -9.32 15.28 -13.74
C GLU A 1 -9.39 13.76 -13.93
N GLY A 2 -10.22 13.08 -13.16
CA GLY A 2 -10.52 11.66 -13.27
C GLY A 2 -12.03 11.43 -13.26
N PHE A 3 -12.44 10.21 -13.60
CA PHE A 3 -13.85 9.80 -13.64
C PHE A 3 -14.01 8.43 -12.94
N PRO A 4 -13.86 8.36 -11.58
CA PRO A 4 -14.10 7.12 -10.86
C PRO A 4 -15.56 6.65 -11.02
N GLY A 5 -15.75 5.33 -11.04
CA GLY A 5 -17.08 4.73 -10.98
C GLY A 5 -17.75 5.10 -9.66
N SER A 6 -19.00 5.51 -9.69
CA SER A 6 -19.76 5.87 -8.47
C SER A 6 -21.25 5.95 -8.74
N THR A 7 -22.02 5.98 -7.67
CA THR A 7 -23.45 6.24 -7.65
C THR A 7 -23.72 7.56 -6.94
N ASP A 8 -24.56 8.42 -7.49
CA ASP A 8 -24.99 9.62 -6.78
C ASP A 8 -25.97 9.23 -5.66
N PRO A 9 -25.60 9.43 -4.37
CA PRO A 9 -26.47 9.08 -3.24
C PRO A 9 -27.85 9.76 -3.25
N CYS A 10 -27.98 10.86 -4.00
CA CYS A 10 -29.24 11.61 -4.12
C CYS A 10 -30.12 11.17 -5.30
N ALA A 11 -29.60 10.32 -6.19
CA ALA A 11 -30.29 9.86 -7.38
C ALA A 11 -31.15 8.60 -7.12
N ALA A 12 -31.88 8.13 -8.12
CA ALA A 12 -32.70 6.92 -8.02
C ALA A 12 -31.82 5.68 -7.71
N GLU A 13 -30.61 5.62 -8.29
CA GLU A 13 -29.66 4.54 -8.08
C GLU A 13 -29.11 4.52 -6.64
N GLY A 14 -28.97 5.69 -6.00
CA GLY A 14 -28.57 5.82 -4.59
C GLY A 14 -29.69 5.49 -3.59
N ALA A 15 -30.93 5.38 -4.06
CA ALA A 15 -32.12 5.08 -3.25
C ALA A 15 -32.17 5.84 -1.89
N PRO A 16 -32.13 7.20 -1.90
CA PRO A 16 -31.89 7.98 -0.70
C PRO A 16 -32.96 7.80 0.37
N SER A 17 -32.53 7.49 1.61
CA SER A 17 -33.39 7.48 2.79
C SER A 17 -33.90 8.89 3.13
N ALA A 18 -34.90 9.04 4.02
CA ALA A 18 -35.41 10.34 4.41
C ALA A 18 -34.32 11.25 5.04
N ALA A 19 -33.38 10.68 5.76
CA ALA A 19 -32.23 11.40 6.34
C ALA A 19 -31.29 11.89 5.24
N VAL A 20 -30.95 11.05 4.29
CA VAL A 20 -30.11 11.39 3.14
C VAL A 20 -30.77 12.44 2.25
N GLN A 21 -32.11 12.38 2.04
CA GLN A 21 -32.85 13.38 1.27
C GLN A 21 -32.67 14.80 1.83
N ALA A 22 -32.65 14.93 3.16
CA ALA A 22 -32.41 16.24 3.80
C ALA A 22 -31.01 16.79 3.46
N ILE A 23 -29.99 15.92 3.46
CA ILE A 23 -28.62 16.28 3.08
C ILE A 23 -28.58 16.65 1.59
N CYS A 24 -29.26 15.89 0.72
CA CYS A 24 -29.34 16.18 -0.71
C CYS A 24 -29.90 17.58 -0.99
N VAL A 25 -31.00 17.94 -0.33
CA VAL A 25 -31.59 19.29 -0.50
C VAL A 25 -30.64 20.37 0.02
N ALA A 26 -30.00 20.12 1.16
CA ALA A 26 -29.06 21.09 1.76
C ALA A 26 -27.77 21.25 0.92
N THR A 27 -27.38 20.24 0.15
CA THR A 27 -26.22 20.29 -0.78
C THR A 27 -26.58 20.75 -2.20
N GLY A 28 -27.82 21.22 -2.42
CA GLY A 28 -28.21 21.89 -3.66
C GLY A 28 -29.02 21.06 -4.63
N VAL A 29 -29.52 19.89 -4.25
CA VAL A 29 -30.46 19.12 -5.10
C VAL A 29 -31.85 19.70 -4.98
N PRO A 30 -32.51 20.12 -6.07
CA PRO A 30 -33.90 20.57 -6.03
C PRO A 30 -34.80 19.45 -5.49
N THR A 31 -35.69 19.76 -4.55
CA THR A 31 -36.55 18.77 -3.87
C THR A 31 -37.35 17.89 -4.85
N ALA A 32 -37.73 18.45 -6.00
CA ALA A 32 -38.51 17.75 -7.02
C ALA A 32 -37.75 16.62 -7.74
N VAL A 33 -36.42 16.60 -7.67
CA VAL A 33 -35.59 15.64 -8.39
C VAL A 33 -34.78 14.72 -7.46
N VAL A 34 -34.91 14.87 -6.14
CA VAL A 34 -34.32 13.93 -5.16
C VAL A 34 -34.93 12.54 -5.38
N GLY A 35 -34.07 11.51 -5.51
CA GLY A 35 -34.50 10.14 -5.82
C GLY A 35 -34.97 9.94 -7.27
N SER A 36 -34.70 10.90 -8.15
CA SER A 36 -35.07 10.81 -9.57
C SER A 36 -33.93 10.28 -10.42
N PRO A 37 -34.23 9.48 -11.48
CA PRO A 37 -33.21 9.07 -12.47
C PRO A 37 -32.64 10.25 -13.26
N ALA A 38 -33.26 11.42 -13.21
CA ALA A 38 -32.80 12.61 -13.94
C ALA A 38 -31.44 13.12 -13.46
N ILE A 39 -31.07 12.79 -12.22
CA ILE A 39 -29.77 13.19 -11.65
C ILE A 39 -28.81 12.01 -11.44
N ASN A 40 -29.12 10.83 -11.99
CA ASN A 40 -28.18 9.72 -12.03
C ASN A 40 -26.88 10.14 -12.74
N LEU A 41 -25.77 9.62 -12.28
CA LEU A 41 -24.48 9.86 -12.91
C LEU A 41 -24.43 9.26 -14.32
N ALA A 42 -23.93 10.03 -15.28
CA ALA A 42 -23.73 9.54 -16.63
C ALA A 42 -22.71 8.38 -16.64
N ALA A 43 -23.14 7.24 -17.20
CA ALA A 43 -22.34 6.02 -17.22
C ALA A 43 -21.82 5.53 -15.82
N GLY A 44 -22.50 5.91 -14.72
CA GLY A 44 -22.07 5.57 -13.37
C GLY A 44 -20.70 6.17 -13.00
N GLN A 45 -20.39 7.36 -13.52
CA GLN A 45 -19.11 8.02 -13.27
C GLN A 45 -19.30 9.42 -12.70
N VAL A 46 -18.52 9.73 -11.66
CA VAL A 46 -18.41 11.09 -11.09
C VAL A 46 -17.15 11.76 -11.60
N ARG A 47 -17.26 13.05 -11.93
CA ARG A 47 -16.08 13.85 -12.26
C ARG A 47 -15.31 14.20 -10.99
N GLN A 48 -14.06 13.78 -10.90
CA GLN A 48 -13.15 14.13 -9.82
C GLN A 48 -12.22 15.27 -10.24
N LEU A 49 -12.12 16.31 -9.41
CA LEU A 49 -11.14 17.37 -9.56
C LEU A 49 -10.02 17.15 -8.55
N SER A 50 -8.89 16.67 -9.02
CA SER A 50 -7.66 16.48 -8.23
C SER A 50 -6.61 17.51 -8.61
N GLY A 51 -5.69 17.78 -7.70
CA GLY A 51 -4.59 18.72 -7.95
C GLY A 51 -3.82 19.04 -6.69
N GLY A 52 -2.67 19.69 -6.85
CA GLY A 52 -1.88 20.20 -5.75
C GLY A 52 -2.59 21.30 -4.97
N ASN A 53 -2.16 21.52 -3.74
CA ASN A 53 -2.66 22.54 -2.84
C ASN A 53 -1.47 23.43 -2.40
N PRO A 54 -1.50 24.74 -2.69
CA PRO A 54 -0.41 25.65 -2.27
C PRO A 54 -0.38 25.92 -0.74
N LEU A 55 -1.34 25.38 0.01
CA LEU A 55 -1.43 25.50 1.47
C LEU A 55 -0.93 24.25 2.20
N LEU A 56 -0.31 23.30 1.48
CA LEU A 56 0.29 22.12 2.10
C LEU A 56 1.42 22.54 3.03
N THR A 57 1.49 21.85 4.14
CA THR A 57 2.58 21.91 5.13
C THR A 57 3.46 20.68 5.02
N GLU A 58 4.57 20.66 5.75
CA GLU A 58 5.39 19.45 5.90
C GLU A 58 4.63 18.35 6.61
N GLU A 59 4.94 17.11 6.24
CA GLU A 59 4.55 15.90 6.97
C GLU A 59 5.44 15.73 8.18
N ASP A 60 4.90 15.23 9.29
CA ASP A 60 5.69 14.95 10.50
C ASP A 60 5.91 13.44 10.62
N ALA A 61 7.17 13.02 10.71
CA ALA A 61 7.55 11.62 10.76
C ALA A 61 8.36 11.31 12.02
N GLU A 62 7.87 10.36 12.82
CA GLU A 62 8.60 9.81 13.94
C GLU A 62 9.06 8.38 13.61
N THR A 63 10.32 8.07 13.91
CA THR A 63 10.88 6.74 13.68
C THR A 63 11.61 6.25 14.92
N LEU A 64 11.22 5.09 15.41
CA LEU A 64 11.91 4.35 16.46
C LEU A 64 12.58 3.11 15.87
N THR A 65 13.86 2.91 16.12
CA THR A 65 14.56 1.68 15.77
C THR A 65 15.31 1.16 17.00
N VAL A 66 15.12 -0.15 17.28
CA VAL A 66 15.82 -0.84 18.38
C VAL A 66 16.35 -2.16 17.87
N GLY A 67 17.66 -2.35 17.96
CA GLY A 67 18.31 -3.53 17.42
C GLY A 67 19.30 -4.19 18.39
N ILE A 68 19.58 -5.46 18.12
CA ILE A 68 20.61 -6.24 18.80
C ILE A 68 21.46 -6.96 17.78
N VAL A 69 22.79 -6.93 17.98
CA VAL A 69 23.74 -7.72 17.20
C VAL A 69 24.32 -8.82 18.09
N ILE A 70 24.34 -10.03 17.61
CA ILE A 70 24.77 -11.23 18.31
C ILE A 70 25.89 -11.89 17.50
N GLU A 71 27.04 -12.08 18.11
CA GLU A 71 28.18 -12.86 17.58
C GLU A 71 28.46 -14.04 18.54
N PRO A 72 27.84 -15.21 18.27
CA PRO A 72 27.96 -16.34 19.18
C PRO A 72 29.38 -16.95 19.15
N GLU A 73 30.10 -16.94 20.26
CA GLU A 73 31.45 -17.53 20.35
C GLU A 73 31.52 -19.01 19.96
N MET A 74 30.39 -19.74 20.05
CA MET A 74 30.33 -21.19 19.72
C MET A 74 30.26 -21.44 18.22
N ILE A 75 29.94 -20.43 17.40
CA ILE A 75 29.82 -20.53 15.95
C ILE A 75 30.66 -19.41 15.34
N GLU A 76 31.91 -19.72 15.08
CA GLU A 76 32.85 -18.78 14.49
C GLU A 76 32.37 -18.31 13.11
N GLY A 77 32.43 -17.01 12.85
CA GLY A 77 32.02 -16.41 11.58
C GLY A 77 30.53 -16.13 11.46
N LEU A 78 29.71 -16.39 12.50
CA LEU A 78 28.27 -16.06 12.49
C LEU A 78 28.04 -14.70 13.15
N THR A 79 27.36 -13.81 12.46
CA THR A 79 26.82 -12.56 13.01
C THR A 79 25.33 -12.51 12.70
N ILE A 80 24.50 -12.16 13.70
CA ILE A 80 23.05 -11.99 13.55
C ILE A 80 22.68 -10.60 14.06
N SER A 81 21.91 -9.84 13.28
CA SER A 81 21.25 -8.62 13.72
C SER A 81 19.74 -8.81 13.68
N VAL A 82 19.06 -8.32 14.72
CA VAL A 82 17.59 -8.25 14.76
C VAL A 82 17.22 -6.84 15.14
N ASP A 83 16.50 -6.16 14.25
CA ASP A 83 16.15 -4.76 14.37
C ASP A 83 14.63 -4.61 14.29
N TYR A 84 13.99 -4.13 15.36
CA TYR A 84 12.62 -3.67 15.35
C TYR A 84 12.58 -2.23 14.82
N PHE A 85 11.68 -1.94 13.94
CA PHE A 85 11.39 -0.59 13.45
C PHE A 85 9.92 -0.25 13.65
N ASP A 86 9.66 1.03 13.92
CA ASP A 86 8.34 1.61 14.07
C ASP A 86 8.38 3.02 13.47
N ILE A 87 7.56 3.24 12.48
CA ILE A 87 7.50 4.48 11.69
C ILE A 87 6.08 4.98 11.72
N GLU A 88 5.88 6.20 12.18
CA GLU A 88 4.60 6.89 12.19
C GLU A 88 4.75 8.20 11.40
N ILE A 89 3.83 8.45 10.48
CA ILE A 89 3.75 9.70 9.71
C ILE A 89 2.40 10.31 9.96
N GLU A 90 2.40 11.48 10.60
CA GLU A 90 1.22 12.32 10.79
C GLU A 90 1.15 13.40 9.71
N ASP A 91 -0.02 13.97 9.50
CA ASP A 91 -0.25 14.99 8.49
C ASP A 91 0.23 14.58 7.08
N ALA A 92 0.22 13.27 6.79
CA ALA A 92 0.60 12.73 5.49
C ALA A 92 -0.26 13.34 4.38
N ILE A 93 0.39 13.67 3.26
CA ILE A 93 -0.26 14.33 2.14
C ILE A 93 -1.05 13.29 1.33
N SER A 94 -2.36 13.40 1.38
CA SER A 94 -3.27 12.52 0.65
C SER A 94 -4.33 13.31 -0.11
N SER A 95 -5.00 12.64 -1.03
CA SER A 95 -6.21 13.17 -1.68
C SER A 95 -7.31 13.32 -0.64
N PHE A 96 -7.95 14.49 -0.58
CA PHE A 96 -9.02 14.74 0.39
C PHE A 96 -10.06 13.61 0.38
N GLY A 97 -10.31 13.06 1.57
CA GLY A 97 -11.26 11.99 1.81
C GLY A 97 -10.92 10.66 1.11
N GLY A 98 -9.69 10.44 0.68
CA GLY A 98 -9.31 9.20 -0.04
C GLY A 98 -9.85 9.11 -1.47
N GLY A 99 -10.53 10.16 -1.98
CA GLY A 99 -11.08 10.20 -3.32
C GLY A 99 -12.58 10.47 -3.40
N ALA A 100 -13.09 10.68 -4.61
CA ALA A 100 -14.45 11.16 -4.83
C ALA A 100 -15.54 10.21 -4.32
N ASN A 101 -15.33 8.88 -4.40
CA ASN A 101 -16.31 7.91 -3.92
C ASN A 101 -16.48 8.02 -2.41
N ASN A 102 -15.37 8.04 -1.69
CA ASN A 102 -15.37 8.12 -0.24
C ASN A 102 -15.92 9.46 0.26
N VAL A 103 -15.58 10.57 -0.43
CA VAL A 103 -16.18 11.88 -0.17
C VAL A 103 -17.71 11.84 -0.30
N LEU A 104 -18.24 11.20 -1.34
CA LEU A 104 -19.68 11.07 -1.53
C LEU A 104 -20.31 10.18 -0.46
N THR A 105 -19.72 9.03 -0.16
CA THR A 105 -20.22 8.10 0.87
C THR A 105 -20.26 8.82 2.22
N THR A 106 -19.17 9.44 2.64
CA THR A 106 -19.09 10.16 3.93
C THR A 106 -20.02 11.35 4.00
N CYS A 107 -20.10 12.18 2.95
CA CYS A 107 -21.02 13.33 2.93
C CYS A 107 -22.48 12.93 3.16
N TYR A 108 -22.93 11.86 2.49
CA TYR A 108 -24.34 11.43 2.50
C TYR A 108 -24.64 10.30 3.48
N ASP A 109 -23.68 9.88 4.28
CA ASP A 109 -23.94 9.00 5.42
C ASP A 109 -24.46 9.81 6.61
N ALA A 110 -25.77 9.72 6.84
CA ALA A 110 -26.42 10.42 7.94
C ALA A 110 -26.05 9.89 9.34
N ALA A 111 -25.42 8.72 9.42
CA ALA A 111 -24.94 8.13 10.68
C ALA A 111 -23.48 8.50 10.99
N ASN A 112 -22.72 8.93 9.98
CA ASN A 112 -21.32 9.30 10.13
C ASN A 112 -21.21 10.70 10.78
N ALA A 113 -20.45 10.79 11.86
CA ALA A 113 -20.20 12.06 12.58
C ALA A 113 -19.50 13.13 11.71
N GLN A 114 -18.77 12.70 10.68
CA GLN A 114 -18.08 13.58 9.73
C GLN A 114 -18.95 13.94 8.52
N GLY A 115 -20.09 13.27 8.33
CA GLY A 115 -21.03 13.50 7.24
C GLY A 115 -21.99 14.64 7.51
N GLY A 116 -22.97 14.78 6.62
CA GLY A 116 -24.05 15.75 6.74
C GLY A 116 -23.76 17.10 6.10
N ALA A 117 -24.85 17.85 5.96
CA ALA A 117 -24.81 19.17 5.34
C ALA A 117 -23.88 20.14 6.08
N GLY A 118 -22.98 20.79 5.34
CA GLY A 118 -22.00 21.73 5.88
C GLY A 118 -20.69 21.08 6.35
N SER A 119 -20.58 19.75 6.31
CA SER A 119 -19.31 19.07 6.56
C SER A 119 -18.27 19.39 5.45
N PRO A 120 -16.97 19.25 5.73
CA PRO A 120 -15.94 19.39 4.71
C PRO A 120 -16.17 18.47 3.50
N PHE A 121 -16.66 17.24 3.75
CA PHE A 121 -16.98 16.26 2.70
C PHE A 121 -18.11 16.77 1.80
N CYS A 122 -19.19 17.27 2.35
CA CYS A 122 -20.30 17.83 1.58
C CYS A 122 -19.93 19.15 0.86
N ASN A 123 -19.03 19.95 1.45
CA ASN A 123 -18.52 21.17 0.80
C ASN A 123 -17.62 20.87 -0.41
N ALA A 124 -17.02 19.66 -0.47
CA ALA A 124 -16.24 19.22 -1.60
C ALA A 124 -17.10 18.81 -2.82
N VAL A 125 -18.40 18.57 -2.61
CA VAL A 125 -19.34 18.18 -3.69
C VAL A 125 -19.93 19.42 -4.32
N THR A 126 -19.63 19.67 -5.59
CA THR A 126 -20.22 20.77 -6.36
C THR A 126 -21.33 20.24 -7.25
N ARG A 127 -22.54 20.81 -7.13
CA ARG A 127 -23.70 20.46 -7.94
C ARG A 127 -24.10 21.58 -8.90
N ARG A 128 -24.67 21.19 -10.04
CA ARG A 128 -25.32 22.10 -10.98
C ARG A 128 -26.73 22.48 -10.49
N ALA A 129 -27.32 23.48 -11.10
CA ALA A 129 -28.66 23.97 -10.75
C ALA A 129 -29.77 22.90 -10.99
N ASP A 130 -29.55 21.92 -11.83
CA ASP A 130 -30.45 20.80 -12.10
C ASP A 130 -30.35 19.67 -11.06
N GLY A 131 -29.41 19.77 -10.11
CA GLY A 131 -29.16 18.79 -9.08
C GLY A 131 -28.08 17.76 -9.40
N THR A 132 -27.60 17.66 -10.66
CA THR A 132 -26.52 16.74 -11.04
C THR A 132 -25.19 17.17 -10.41
N ILE A 133 -24.34 16.19 -10.08
CA ILE A 133 -22.96 16.47 -9.63
C ILE A 133 -22.18 17.09 -10.79
N ASP A 134 -21.56 18.22 -10.58
CA ASP A 134 -20.60 18.80 -11.52
C ASP A 134 -19.23 18.18 -11.34
N PHE A 135 -18.71 18.22 -10.13
CA PHE A 135 -17.47 17.54 -9.73
C PHE A 135 -17.40 17.36 -8.21
N VAL A 136 -16.52 16.46 -7.78
CA VAL A 136 -16.07 16.33 -6.38
C VAL A 136 -14.60 16.77 -6.31
N SER A 137 -14.32 17.74 -5.44
CA SER A 137 -12.96 18.26 -5.25
C SER A 137 -12.19 17.39 -4.26
N VAL A 138 -11.10 16.78 -4.70
CA VAL A 138 -10.21 15.93 -3.90
C VAL A 138 -8.74 16.39 -4.04
N THR A 139 -8.54 17.70 -3.84
CA THR A 139 -7.17 18.25 -3.84
C THR A 139 -6.35 17.67 -2.69
N GLN A 140 -5.02 17.68 -2.84
CA GLN A 140 -4.09 17.20 -1.82
C GLN A 140 -4.21 18.00 -0.54
N GLN A 141 -4.21 17.32 0.60
CA GLN A 141 -4.28 17.92 1.95
C GLN A 141 -3.42 17.10 2.93
N ASN A 142 -2.93 17.74 3.98
CA ASN A 142 -2.28 17.08 5.11
C ASN A 142 -3.37 16.54 6.06
N VAL A 143 -3.84 15.32 5.81
CA VAL A 143 -5.03 14.77 6.51
C VAL A 143 -4.90 13.29 6.82
N ALA A 144 -3.88 12.63 6.29
CA ALA A 144 -3.68 11.19 6.44
C ALA A 144 -2.66 10.87 7.55
N SER A 145 -2.72 9.64 8.03
CA SER A 145 -1.66 9.05 8.83
C SER A 145 -1.23 7.71 8.25
N ILE A 146 0.05 7.38 8.44
CA ILE A 146 0.64 6.12 8.00
C ILE A 146 1.40 5.54 9.18
N THR A 147 1.16 4.27 9.48
CA THR A 147 1.91 3.50 10.47
C THR A 147 2.52 2.28 9.80
N LEU A 148 3.82 2.08 10.01
CA LEU A 148 4.54 0.91 9.51
C LEU A 148 5.47 0.39 10.60
N ASN A 149 5.25 -0.85 11.04
CA ASN A 149 6.18 -1.49 11.97
C ASN A 149 6.52 -2.92 11.59
N GLY A 150 7.64 -3.39 12.11
CA GLY A 150 8.10 -4.72 11.79
C GLY A 150 9.44 -5.07 12.39
N VAL A 151 9.98 -6.20 11.93
CA VAL A 151 11.27 -6.73 12.38
C VAL A 151 12.10 -7.10 11.16
N ASP A 152 13.30 -6.55 11.08
CA ASP A 152 14.34 -6.99 10.16
C ASP A 152 15.30 -7.96 10.86
N VAL A 153 15.57 -9.07 10.20
CA VAL A 153 16.56 -10.06 10.63
C VAL A 153 17.63 -10.19 9.56
N LEU A 154 18.86 -9.88 9.95
CA LEU A 154 20.03 -10.06 9.12
C LEU A 154 20.93 -11.12 9.74
N ALA A 155 21.44 -12.05 8.93
CA ALA A 155 22.47 -12.97 9.37
C ALA A 155 23.56 -13.09 8.31
N SER A 156 24.82 -13.11 8.75
CA SER A 156 25.98 -13.36 7.90
C SER A 156 26.80 -14.49 8.51
N TYR A 157 27.13 -15.47 7.69
CA TYR A 157 27.94 -16.60 8.11
C TYR A 157 29.10 -16.82 7.14
N ASP A 158 30.31 -16.65 7.64
CA ASP A 158 31.57 -16.92 6.93
C ASP A 158 32.15 -18.25 7.37
N THR A 159 32.44 -19.14 6.41
CA THR A 159 33.01 -20.45 6.69
C THR A 159 33.83 -20.97 5.50
N GLU A 160 34.60 -22.00 5.69
CA GLU A 160 35.27 -22.72 4.61
C GLU A 160 34.46 -23.96 4.18
N LEU A 161 34.21 -24.10 2.89
CA LEU A 161 33.51 -25.24 2.32
C LEU A 161 34.21 -25.73 1.06
N PHE A 162 34.48 -27.02 0.96
CA PHE A 162 35.18 -27.65 -0.18
C PHE A 162 36.54 -27.00 -0.52
N GLY A 163 37.24 -26.46 0.50
CA GLY A 163 38.53 -25.80 0.36
C GLY A 163 38.46 -24.42 -0.31
N GLY A 164 37.33 -23.78 -0.26
CA GLY A 164 37.09 -22.41 -0.67
C GLY A 164 36.33 -21.64 0.41
N ASP A 165 36.32 -20.32 0.30
CA ASP A 165 35.61 -19.42 1.20
C ASP A 165 34.13 -19.37 0.85
N MET A 166 33.27 -19.56 1.84
CA MET A 166 31.80 -19.50 1.73
C MET A 166 31.26 -18.40 2.60
N ARG A 167 30.48 -17.50 2.02
CA ARG A 167 29.71 -16.49 2.75
C ARG A 167 28.23 -16.66 2.43
N ILE A 168 27.43 -16.82 3.49
CA ILE A 168 25.97 -16.86 3.42
C ILE A 168 25.42 -15.61 4.08
N ASN A 169 24.59 -14.86 3.37
CA ASN A 169 23.86 -13.73 3.91
C ASN A 169 22.35 -13.99 3.80
N TYR A 170 21.68 -13.80 4.92
CA TYR A 170 20.24 -13.79 5.03
C TYR A 170 19.76 -12.37 5.36
N VAL A 171 18.71 -11.92 4.68
CA VAL A 171 17.97 -10.70 5.01
C VAL A 171 16.50 -11.07 4.94
N GLY A 172 15.79 -10.92 6.05
CA GLY A 172 14.36 -11.19 6.14
C GLY A 172 13.66 -10.04 6.83
N THR A 173 12.50 -9.63 6.28
CA THR A 173 11.62 -8.62 6.85
C THR A 173 10.31 -9.26 7.23
N PHE A 174 9.88 -9.01 8.46
CA PHE A 174 8.55 -9.32 8.98
C PHE A 174 7.81 -7.99 9.17
N THR A 175 6.80 -7.74 8.35
CA THR A 175 5.92 -6.58 8.47
C THR A 175 4.76 -6.98 9.38
N ASN A 176 4.65 -6.35 10.56
CA ASN A 176 3.57 -6.66 11.49
C ASN A 176 2.35 -5.78 11.23
N GLU A 177 2.60 -4.53 10.83
CA GLU A 177 1.57 -3.52 10.62
C GLU A 177 1.99 -2.63 9.46
N SER A 178 1.03 -2.30 8.61
CA SER A 178 1.15 -1.30 7.56
C SER A 178 -0.21 -0.69 7.37
N ASP A 179 -0.48 0.37 8.13
CA ASP A 179 -1.79 1.00 8.20
C ASP A 179 -1.78 2.36 7.53
N PHE A 180 -2.85 2.64 6.83
CA PHE A 180 -3.11 3.92 6.20
C PHE A 180 -4.48 4.44 6.62
N THR A 181 -4.53 5.63 7.22
CA THR A 181 -5.78 6.32 7.51
C THR A 181 -5.87 7.53 6.58
N PRO A 182 -6.79 7.55 5.62
CA PRO A 182 -6.81 8.56 4.54
C PRO A 182 -7.19 9.97 5.01
N PHE A 183 -7.81 10.10 6.18
CA PHE A 183 -8.16 11.39 6.80
C PHE A 183 -8.51 11.17 8.29
N GLU A 184 -8.41 12.20 9.09
CA GLU A 184 -8.71 12.16 10.53
C GLU A 184 -10.13 11.61 10.81
N GLY A 185 -10.20 10.50 11.57
CA GLY A 185 -11.44 9.80 11.90
C GLY A 185 -12.01 8.94 10.74
N GLY A 186 -11.27 8.74 9.69
CA GLY A 186 -11.56 7.74 8.65
C GLY A 186 -11.28 6.32 9.13
N ASP A 187 -11.75 5.33 8.38
CA ASP A 187 -11.44 3.94 8.63
C ASP A 187 -9.94 3.68 8.38
N VAL A 188 -9.37 2.85 9.24
CA VAL A 188 -7.99 2.38 9.06
C VAL A 188 -7.97 1.30 8.00
N ILE A 189 -7.11 1.45 7.01
CA ILE A 189 -6.85 0.49 5.96
C ILE A 189 -5.57 -0.25 6.35
N THR A 190 -5.70 -1.53 6.68
CA THR A 190 -4.57 -2.39 7.06
C THR A 190 -4.08 -3.14 5.83
N CYS A 191 -2.80 -2.99 5.49
CA CYS A 191 -2.24 -3.51 4.24
C CYS A 191 -1.15 -4.56 4.42
N ALA A 192 -0.77 -4.89 5.66
CA ALA A 192 0.18 -5.98 5.89
C ALA A 192 -0.44 -7.34 5.50
N GLY A 193 0.15 -8.02 4.55
CA GLY A 193 -0.38 -9.26 3.98
C GLY A 193 -1.42 -9.08 2.87
N GLU A 194 -1.65 -7.84 2.41
CA GLU A 194 -2.74 -7.54 1.48
C GLU A 194 -2.26 -6.86 0.20
N PHE A 195 -3.15 -6.86 -0.81
CA PHE A 195 -3.05 -6.11 -2.07
C PHE A 195 -4.45 -5.75 -2.55
N GLY A 196 -4.58 -4.73 -3.38
CA GLY A 196 -5.87 -4.40 -3.99
C GLY A 196 -6.08 -2.93 -4.29
N ASN A 197 -7.33 -2.50 -4.23
CA ASN A 197 -7.69 -1.12 -4.59
C ASN A 197 -7.27 -0.10 -3.53
N ASP A 198 -7.28 -0.49 -2.27
CA ASP A 198 -6.96 0.38 -1.14
C ASP A 198 -5.48 0.25 -0.74
N CYS A 199 -4.93 -0.97 -0.77
CA CYS A 199 -3.54 -1.26 -0.41
C CYS A 199 -2.55 -1.13 -1.58
N GLY A 200 -3.02 -1.23 -2.82
CA GLY A 200 -2.17 -1.12 -4.01
C GLY A 200 -1.37 -2.38 -4.30
N GLU A 201 -0.04 -2.27 -4.38
CA GLU A 201 0.85 -3.40 -4.68
C GLU A 201 0.94 -4.40 -3.51
N PRO A 202 1.14 -5.72 -3.79
CA PRO A 202 1.24 -6.74 -2.75
C PRO A 202 2.31 -6.42 -1.70
N LEU A 203 1.91 -6.37 -0.42
CA LEU A 203 2.79 -6.17 0.71
C LEU A 203 2.77 -7.39 1.64
N PRO A 204 3.58 -8.42 1.38
CA PRO A 204 3.58 -9.62 2.19
C PRO A 204 4.07 -9.35 3.63
N GLU A 205 3.46 -10.01 4.62
CA GLU A 205 3.92 -9.96 6.01
C GLU A 205 5.35 -10.49 6.19
N TYR A 206 5.78 -11.38 5.28
CA TYR A 206 7.12 -11.93 5.33
C TYR A 206 7.74 -12.05 3.95
N LYS A 207 8.97 -11.56 3.83
CA LYS A 207 9.83 -11.77 2.66
C LYS A 207 11.28 -11.99 3.09
N HIS A 208 12.03 -12.79 2.33
CA HIS A 208 13.45 -12.91 2.60
C HIS A 208 14.29 -13.07 1.33
N ARG A 209 15.58 -12.85 1.53
CA ARG A 209 16.62 -13.08 0.54
C ARG A 209 17.79 -13.79 1.22
N VAL A 210 18.20 -14.93 0.66
CA VAL A 210 19.41 -15.65 1.04
C VAL A 210 20.38 -15.59 -0.13
N THR A 211 21.60 -15.14 0.12
CA THR A 211 22.68 -15.15 -0.87
C THR A 211 23.81 -16.01 -0.35
N ALA A 212 24.18 -17.06 -1.08
CA ALA A 212 25.33 -17.89 -0.81
C ALA A 212 26.41 -17.64 -1.87
N ASN A 213 27.55 -17.14 -1.45
CA ASN A 213 28.70 -16.87 -2.31
C ASN A 213 29.84 -17.81 -1.90
N TRP A 214 30.33 -18.56 -2.85
CA TRP A 214 31.48 -19.43 -2.67
C TRP A 214 32.60 -19.05 -3.63
N SER A 215 33.82 -19.02 -3.13
CA SER A 215 34.97 -18.69 -3.96
C SER A 215 36.17 -19.60 -3.62
N ARG A 216 36.84 -20.07 -4.67
CA ARG A 216 38.08 -20.82 -4.57
C ARG A 216 38.94 -20.57 -5.79
N ASP A 217 40.19 -20.16 -5.58
CA ASP A 217 41.13 -19.85 -6.66
C ASP A 217 40.52 -18.89 -7.70
N ASN A 218 40.28 -19.37 -8.89
CA ASN A 218 39.75 -18.60 -10.03
C ASN A 218 38.23 -18.79 -10.21
N ILE A 219 37.55 -19.49 -9.35
CA ILE A 219 36.12 -19.79 -9.45
C ILE A 219 35.36 -19.05 -8.37
N THR A 220 34.29 -18.38 -8.77
CA THR A 220 33.25 -17.89 -7.87
C THR A 220 31.90 -18.48 -8.25
N ALA A 221 31.12 -18.88 -7.28
CA ALA A 221 29.73 -19.33 -7.49
C ALA A 221 28.80 -18.58 -6.55
N GLN A 222 27.64 -18.22 -7.04
CA GLN A 222 26.60 -17.57 -6.26
C GLN A 222 25.28 -18.30 -6.43
N LEU A 223 24.56 -18.47 -5.33
CA LEU A 223 23.16 -18.88 -5.30
C LEU A 223 22.38 -17.78 -4.59
N LEU A 224 21.30 -17.33 -5.19
CA LEU A 224 20.36 -16.41 -4.60
C LEU A 224 18.99 -17.10 -4.48
N TRP A 225 18.44 -17.11 -3.29
CA TRP A 225 17.07 -17.53 -3.03
C TRP A 225 16.29 -16.34 -2.49
N ARG A 226 15.18 -16.05 -3.17
CA ARG A 226 14.21 -15.03 -2.75
C ARG A 226 12.88 -15.72 -2.46
N TYR A 227 12.27 -15.34 -1.36
CA TYR A 227 10.92 -15.72 -1.01
C TYR A 227 10.07 -14.47 -0.82
N ILE A 228 8.91 -14.47 -1.40
CA ILE A 228 7.87 -13.47 -1.22
C ILE A 228 6.67 -14.20 -0.63
N GLY A 229 6.18 -13.75 0.52
CA GLY A 229 5.06 -14.37 1.23
C GLY A 229 3.74 -14.18 0.49
N GLU A 230 2.75 -14.95 0.89
CA GLU A 230 1.38 -14.87 0.42
C GLU A 230 0.76 -13.50 0.74
N THR A 231 -0.12 -13.01 -0.14
CA THR A 231 -0.97 -11.84 0.08
C THR A 231 -2.39 -12.11 -0.38
N SER A 232 -3.37 -11.51 0.28
CA SER A 232 -4.80 -11.58 -0.05
C SER A 232 -5.34 -10.26 -0.55
N ASP A 233 -6.47 -10.31 -1.27
CA ASP A 233 -7.18 -9.12 -1.72
C ASP A 233 -7.76 -8.36 -0.51
N ASP A 234 -7.68 -7.03 -0.54
CA ASP A 234 -8.11 -6.12 0.53
C ASP A 234 -9.63 -5.90 0.60
N ASP A 235 -10.43 -6.45 -0.33
CA ASP A 235 -11.89 -6.30 -0.39
C ASP A 235 -12.61 -7.62 -0.03
N GLU A 236 -12.82 -7.87 1.25
CA GLU A 236 -13.58 -9.03 1.76
C GLU A 236 -15.05 -9.07 1.26
N GLY A 237 -15.57 -7.95 0.77
CA GLY A 237 -16.97 -7.80 0.33
C GLY A 237 -17.24 -8.22 -1.11
N SER A 238 -16.21 -8.31 -1.93
CA SER A 238 -16.29 -8.66 -3.35
C SER A 238 -15.58 -9.97 -3.63
N VAL A 239 -16.02 -10.69 -4.65
CA VAL A 239 -15.37 -11.94 -5.09
C VAL A 239 -14.68 -11.67 -6.41
N TYR A 240 -13.37 -11.73 -6.42
CA TYR A 240 -12.54 -11.58 -7.60
C TYR A 240 -12.09 -12.93 -8.16
N PHE A 241 -11.54 -12.93 -9.36
CA PHE A 241 -10.98 -14.15 -9.95
C PHE A 241 -9.70 -14.61 -9.23
N VAL A 242 -8.95 -13.65 -8.66
CA VAL A 242 -7.76 -13.90 -7.85
C VAL A 242 -7.98 -13.23 -6.51
N GLU A 243 -8.19 -14.02 -5.46
CA GLU A 243 -8.39 -13.59 -4.08
C GLU A 243 -7.09 -13.64 -3.27
N THR A 244 -6.12 -14.44 -3.74
CA THR A 244 -4.88 -14.70 -3.03
C THR A 244 -3.76 -14.87 -4.04
N LEU A 245 -2.63 -14.26 -3.77
CA LEU A 245 -1.36 -14.51 -4.42
C LEU A 245 -0.54 -15.42 -3.51
N ASP A 246 -0.37 -16.67 -3.92
CA ASP A 246 0.41 -17.65 -3.17
C ASP A 246 1.86 -17.19 -2.96
N GLY A 247 2.48 -17.65 -1.87
CA GLY A 247 3.88 -17.35 -1.60
C GLY A 247 4.82 -18.01 -2.62
N GLU A 248 5.76 -17.24 -3.16
CA GLU A 248 6.61 -17.63 -4.27
C GLU A 248 8.10 -17.72 -3.90
N ASN A 249 8.77 -18.71 -4.49
CA ASN A 249 10.21 -18.93 -4.32
C ASN A 249 10.93 -18.76 -5.65
N TYR A 250 11.96 -17.92 -5.67
CA TYR A 250 12.81 -17.70 -6.85
C TYR A 250 14.25 -18.09 -6.53
N PHE A 251 14.86 -18.83 -7.42
CA PHE A 251 16.26 -19.26 -7.31
C PHE A 251 17.06 -18.79 -8.50
N ASP A 252 18.11 -18.02 -8.26
CA ASP A 252 19.04 -17.57 -9.29
C ASP A 252 20.43 -18.18 -8.99
N ALA A 253 21.14 -18.60 -10.01
CA ALA A 253 22.48 -19.14 -9.87
C ALA A 253 23.45 -18.52 -10.86
N ALA A 254 24.68 -18.26 -10.42
CA ALA A 254 25.74 -17.73 -11.28
C ALA A 254 27.08 -18.38 -10.95
N VAL A 255 27.90 -18.55 -11.96
CA VAL A 255 29.28 -19.02 -11.83
C VAL A 255 30.19 -18.14 -12.69
N SER A 256 31.31 -17.73 -12.09
CA SER A 256 32.36 -17.00 -12.76
C SER A 256 33.65 -17.80 -12.71
N TYR A 257 34.38 -17.80 -13.84
CA TYR A 257 35.72 -18.36 -13.94
C TYR A 257 36.69 -17.35 -14.55
N ALA A 258 37.72 -16.98 -13.78
CA ALA A 258 38.79 -16.10 -14.24
C ALA A 258 39.95 -16.91 -14.83
N PHE A 259 40.15 -16.84 -16.13
CA PHE A 259 41.27 -17.51 -16.84
C PHE A 259 42.63 -16.83 -16.49
N ASN A 260 42.59 -15.53 -16.30
CA ASN A 260 43.72 -14.70 -15.90
C ASN A 260 43.19 -13.31 -15.44
N ASP A 261 44.12 -12.42 -15.07
CA ASP A 261 43.78 -11.07 -14.58
C ASP A 261 42.99 -10.19 -15.57
N ASN A 262 42.98 -10.55 -16.86
CA ASN A 262 42.35 -9.74 -17.90
C ASN A 262 41.12 -10.42 -18.54
N PHE A 263 40.86 -11.70 -18.25
CA PHE A 263 39.84 -12.46 -18.93
C PHE A 263 39.05 -13.37 -17.95
N ALA A 264 37.73 -13.13 -17.82
CA ALA A 264 36.82 -13.97 -17.08
C ALA A 264 35.55 -14.24 -17.88
N VAL A 265 34.92 -15.37 -17.62
CA VAL A 265 33.61 -15.75 -18.16
C VAL A 265 32.63 -15.90 -17.01
N ASN A 266 31.45 -15.26 -17.15
CA ASN A 266 30.34 -15.36 -16.21
C ASN A 266 29.16 -16.03 -16.91
N VAL A 267 28.55 -16.98 -16.24
CA VAL A 267 27.32 -17.65 -16.68
C VAL A 267 26.34 -17.59 -15.54
N GLY A 268 25.12 -17.15 -15.81
CA GLY A 268 24.04 -17.08 -14.81
C GLY A 268 22.71 -17.55 -15.40
N VAL A 269 21.86 -18.02 -14.52
CA VAL A 269 20.48 -18.39 -14.81
C VAL A 269 19.62 -17.76 -13.71
N ASP A 270 18.64 -16.98 -14.11
CA ASP A 270 17.63 -16.41 -13.22
C ASP A 270 16.39 -17.32 -13.26
N ASN A 271 15.71 -17.42 -12.11
CA ASN A 271 14.50 -18.23 -11.94
C ASN A 271 14.70 -19.70 -12.37
N LEU A 272 15.65 -20.38 -11.73
CA LEU A 272 16.14 -21.73 -12.10
C LEU A 272 15.06 -22.82 -12.06
N LEU A 273 13.98 -22.65 -11.29
CA LEU A 273 12.95 -23.68 -11.03
C LEU A 273 11.60 -23.41 -11.71
N ASP A 274 11.51 -22.38 -12.53
CA ASP A 274 10.31 -22.06 -13.31
C ASP A 274 10.29 -22.74 -14.69
#